data_523fa5947494c7f2ac1ab3c3d092db3a
#
_entry.id   523fa5947494c7f2ac1ab3c3d092db3a
#
_cell.length_a   1.000
_cell.length_b   1.000
_cell.length_c   1.000
_cell.angle_alpha   90.00
_cell.angle_beta   90.00
_cell.angle_gamma   90.00
#
_symmetry.space_group_name_H-M   'P 1'
#
loop_
_entity.id
_entity.type
_entity.pdbx_description
1 polymer ?
#
loop_
_entity_poly.entity_id
_entity_poly.type
_entity_poly.pdbx_seq_one_letter_code
_entity_poly.pdbx_strand_id
1 'polypeptide(L)'
;MAEQKTSMLLHLHRRPWFWAFAASALAFAATYALTAGSGSGELLAATLTFATFSAIVGIGQMFVITMGPGNVDLSIPATMTLAGTLSLKFMDGATTLILPGLGLALLVGLAAGLFNYALIRLLRIPPIIATLSASFLYQSLAIWWNRGLRIKPPEALSDFTTGSVLGLPNLTIIGILIAVASWVLLERSLFGRWISAVGQNTRAARLSGVPVETVKALTFTGSAVLASLTGYLLASFSGGAALNMGTEYLLISIAVVVIGGSSIAGGNSNVPGIWGGALLMFLVVSMLNSYGLGAGVRLILTGTIIIAIVAAASGRKDCA
;
A
#
# COMPACT_ATOMS: atom_id res chain seq x y z
N MET A 1 -18.11 32.42 17.16
CA MET A 1 -16.87 31.61 17.10
C MET A 1 -17.02 30.20 17.69
N ALA A 2 -17.74 29.97 18.76
CA ALA A 2 -18.01 28.64 19.34
C ALA A 2 -18.92 27.77 18.47
N GLU A 3 -20.02 28.33 17.93
CA GLU A 3 -20.94 27.61 17.04
C GLU A 3 -20.30 27.15 15.71
N GLN A 4 -19.41 27.96 15.14
CA GLN A 4 -18.67 27.58 13.93
C GLN A 4 -17.68 26.43 14.17
N LYS A 5 -17.04 26.35 15.34
CA LYS A 5 -16.17 25.24 15.74
C LYS A 5 -16.98 23.94 15.97
N THR A 6 -18.18 24.05 16.56
CA THR A 6 -19.04 22.88 16.80
C THR A 6 -19.59 22.32 15.49
N SER A 7 -19.94 23.16 14.51
CA SER A 7 -20.37 22.70 13.20
C SER A 7 -19.23 22.03 12.41
N MET A 8 -18.01 22.53 12.53
CA MET A 8 -16.83 21.96 11.87
C MET A 8 -16.48 20.56 12.42
N LEU A 9 -16.56 20.37 13.74
CA LEU A 9 -16.37 19.06 14.39
C LEU A 9 -17.49 18.07 14.03
N LEU A 10 -18.72 18.54 13.91
CA LEU A 10 -19.87 17.73 13.48
C LEU A 10 -19.79 17.28 12.03
N HIS A 11 -19.02 17.97 11.16
CA HIS A 11 -18.75 17.53 9.80
C HIS A 11 -17.57 16.58 9.68
N LEU A 12 -16.59 16.65 10.59
CA LEU A 12 -15.40 15.79 10.57
C LEU A 12 -15.73 14.31 10.80
N HIS A 13 -16.62 13.99 11.74
CA HIS A 13 -16.98 12.60 12.05
C HIS A 13 -17.76 11.90 10.92
N ARG A 14 -18.31 12.67 9.96
CA ARG A 14 -18.97 12.13 8.77
C ARG A 14 -17.98 11.71 7.67
N ARG A 15 -16.71 12.11 7.80
CA ARG A 15 -15.66 11.75 6.82
C ARG A 15 -15.16 10.34 7.10
N PRO A 16 -15.11 9.44 6.08
CA PRO A 16 -14.66 8.05 6.27
C PRO A 16 -13.27 7.93 6.90
N TRP A 17 -12.33 8.81 6.53
CA TRP A 17 -10.97 8.80 7.05
C TRP A 17 -10.87 9.12 8.55
N PHE A 18 -11.82 9.87 9.12
CA PHE A 18 -11.79 10.25 10.53
C PHE A 18 -11.78 9.02 11.45
N TRP A 19 -12.61 8.02 11.16
CA TRP A 19 -12.70 6.81 11.96
C TRP A 19 -11.45 5.94 11.90
N ALA A 20 -10.74 5.92 10.75
CA ALA A 20 -9.47 5.23 10.61
C ALA A 20 -8.39 5.84 11.52
N PHE A 21 -8.27 7.18 11.54
CA PHE A 21 -7.33 7.87 12.43
C PHE A 21 -7.74 7.78 13.91
N ALA A 22 -9.03 7.87 14.23
CA ALA A 22 -9.52 7.71 15.60
C ALA A 22 -9.21 6.30 16.14
N ALA A 23 -9.46 5.27 15.34
CA ALA A 23 -9.11 3.89 15.70
C ALA A 23 -7.60 3.71 15.86
N SER A 24 -6.77 4.33 14.99
CA SER A 24 -5.32 4.31 15.12
C SER A 24 -4.84 4.99 16.41
N ALA A 25 -5.43 6.13 16.77
CA ALA A 25 -5.11 6.82 18.03
C ALA A 25 -5.47 5.98 19.26
N LEU A 26 -6.63 5.30 19.24
CA LEU A 26 -7.03 4.37 20.28
C LEU A 26 -6.10 3.16 20.37
N ALA A 27 -5.74 2.56 19.24
CA ALA A 27 -4.80 1.44 19.19
C ALA A 27 -3.40 1.85 19.72
N PHE A 28 -2.94 3.04 19.37
CA PHE A 28 -1.68 3.59 19.90
C PHE A 28 -1.74 3.78 21.41
N ALA A 29 -2.81 4.39 21.93
CA ALA A 29 -3.01 4.58 23.36
C ALA A 29 -3.09 3.24 24.11
N ALA A 30 -3.76 2.24 23.54
CA ALA A 30 -3.84 0.90 24.12
C ALA A 30 -2.45 0.24 24.16
N THR A 31 -1.68 0.28 23.06
CA THR A 31 -0.32 -0.27 23.00
C THR A 31 0.60 0.45 24.00
N TYR A 32 0.53 1.77 24.09
CA TYR A 32 1.27 2.58 25.05
C TYR A 32 0.96 2.18 26.50
N ALA A 33 -0.32 1.99 26.84
CA ALA A 33 -0.73 1.56 28.18
C ALA A 33 -0.23 0.14 28.51
N LEU A 34 -0.27 -0.78 27.53
CA LEU A 34 0.20 -2.16 27.69
C LEU A 34 1.73 -2.24 27.87
N THR A 35 2.50 -1.34 27.26
CA THR A 35 3.96 -1.28 27.39
C THR A 35 4.42 -0.44 28.58
N ALA A 36 3.51 -0.04 29.47
CA ALA A 36 3.78 0.83 30.63
C ALA A 36 4.54 2.13 30.25
N GLY A 37 4.31 2.63 29.04
CA GLY A 37 4.93 3.87 28.54
C GLY A 37 6.38 3.73 28.09
N SER A 38 6.99 2.54 28.22
CA SER A 38 8.35 2.31 27.76
C SER A 38 8.44 2.30 26.24
N GLY A 39 9.42 3.02 25.66
CA GLY A 39 9.67 3.00 24.21
C GLY A 39 8.63 3.75 23.35
N SER A 40 7.89 4.70 23.89
CA SER A 40 6.83 5.41 23.14
C SER A 40 7.33 6.11 21.86
N GLY A 41 8.53 6.71 21.91
CA GLY A 41 9.14 7.32 20.73
C GLY A 41 9.55 6.29 19.67
N GLU A 42 10.09 5.16 20.10
CA GLU A 42 10.47 4.05 19.22
C GLU A 42 9.22 3.40 18.58
N LEU A 43 8.15 3.21 19.37
CA LEU A 43 6.88 2.72 18.87
C LEU A 43 6.30 3.66 17.81
N LEU A 44 6.34 4.96 18.04
CA LEU A 44 5.85 5.95 17.08
C LEU A 44 6.68 5.92 15.79
N ALA A 45 8.01 5.92 15.90
CA ALA A 45 8.91 5.87 14.75
C ALA A 45 8.71 4.56 13.95
N ALA A 46 8.62 3.41 14.62
CA ALA A 46 8.33 2.14 13.99
C ALA A 46 6.95 2.14 13.30
N THR A 47 5.92 2.68 13.99
CA THR A 47 4.57 2.79 13.43
C THR A 47 4.57 3.61 12.15
N LEU A 48 5.21 4.78 12.16
CA LEU A 48 5.30 5.64 10.99
C LEU A 48 6.06 4.98 9.83
N THR A 49 7.18 4.32 10.13
CA THR A 49 8.02 3.64 9.13
C THR A 49 7.26 2.50 8.44
N PHE A 50 6.70 1.56 9.21
CA PHE A 50 6.03 0.40 8.63
C PHE A 50 4.66 0.75 8.04
N ALA A 51 3.94 1.71 8.61
CA ALA A 51 2.72 2.24 8.01
C ALA A 51 3.01 2.89 6.64
N THR A 52 4.20 3.47 6.43
CA THR A 52 4.59 4.03 5.14
C THR A 52 4.59 2.98 4.03
N PHE A 53 5.19 1.82 4.24
CA PHE A 53 5.17 0.74 3.26
C PHE A 53 3.75 0.30 2.93
N SER A 54 2.92 0.12 3.96
CA SER A 54 1.51 -0.26 3.80
C SER A 54 0.70 0.84 3.10
N ALA A 55 0.99 2.12 3.36
CA ALA A 55 0.33 3.25 2.72
C ALA A 55 0.68 3.34 1.23
N ILE A 56 1.95 3.18 0.84
CA ILE A 56 2.38 3.26 -0.56
C ILE A 56 1.72 2.14 -1.38
N VAL A 57 1.77 0.88 -0.90
CA VAL A 57 1.10 -0.23 -1.60
C VAL A 57 -0.42 -0.10 -1.57
N GLY A 58 -0.97 0.42 -0.46
CA GLY A 58 -2.39 0.72 -0.32
C GLY A 58 -2.88 1.77 -1.32
N ILE A 59 -2.09 2.81 -1.61
CA ILE A 59 -2.39 3.80 -2.65
C ILE A 59 -2.42 3.12 -4.03
N GLY A 60 -1.43 2.28 -4.36
CA GLY A 60 -1.42 1.50 -5.59
C GLY A 60 -2.66 0.61 -5.72
N GLN A 61 -2.97 -0.13 -4.68
CA GLN A 61 -4.16 -1.00 -4.63
C GLN A 61 -5.46 -0.21 -4.71
N MET A 62 -5.54 0.98 -4.08
CA MET A 62 -6.68 1.86 -4.15
C MET A 62 -6.97 2.30 -5.58
N PHE A 63 -5.95 2.64 -6.38
CA PHE A 63 -6.15 2.98 -7.80
C PHE A 63 -6.86 1.83 -8.52
N VAL A 64 -6.41 0.59 -8.30
CA VAL A 64 -6.99 -0.60 -8.94
C VAL A 64 -8.43 -0.85 -8.46
N ILE A 65 -8.68 -0.81 -7.16
CA ILE A 65 -10.02 -1.03 -6.58
C ILE A 65 -11.00 0.06 -7.01
N THR A 66 -10.55 1.31 -7.15
CA THR A 66 -11.40 2.43 -7.58
C THR A 66 -11.99 2.22 -8.98
N MET A 67 -11.38 1.41 -9.84
CA MET A 67 -11.94 1.06 -11.17
C MET A 67 -13.19 0.19 -11.14
N GLY A 68 -13.64 -0.26 -9.98
CA GLY A 68 -14.88 -1.02 -9.81
C GLY A 68 -14.68 -2.48 -9.43
N PRO A 69 -15.79 -3.22 -9.23
CA PRO A 69 -15.76 -4.56 -8.68
C PRO A 69 -14.89 -5.53 -9.50
N GLY A 70 -14.17 -6.40 -8.80
CA GLY A 70 -13.32 -7.42 -9.42
C GLY A 70 -11.96 -6.91 -9.91
N ASN A 71 -11.65 -5.62 -9.75
CA ASN A 71 -10.33 -5.09 -10.00
C ASN A 71 -9.52 -5.09 -8.70
N VAL A 72 -8.59 -6.02 -8.60
CA VAL A 72 -7.65 -6.16 -7.47
C VAL A 72 -6.31 -6.57 -8.06
N ASP A 73 -5.22 -6.00 -7.59
CA ASP A 73 -3.88 -6.36 -7.99
C ASP A 73 -3.26 -7.32 -6.96
N LEU A 74 -3.31 -8.62 -7.26
CA LEU A 74 -2.72 -9.65 -6.42
C LEU A 74 -1.23 -9.89 -6.70
N SER A 75 -0.63 -9.16 -7.66
CA SER A 75 0.79 -9.28 -7.97
C SER A 75 1.69 -8.39 -7.10
N ILE A 76 1.13 -7.49 -6.30
CA ILE A 76 1.86 -6.54 -5.46
C ILE A 76 2.98 -7.21 -4.66
N PRO A 77 2.76 -8.30 -3.88
CA PRO A 77 3.81 -8.93 -3.08
C PRO A 77 4.99 -9.44 -3.90
N ALA A 78 4.68 -10.10 -5.01
CA ALA A 78 5.69 -10.67 -5.88
C ALA A 78 6.46 -9.59 -6.64
N THR A 79 5.79 -8.51 -7.05
CA THR A 79 6.41 -7.33 -7.67
C THR A 79 7.37 -6.64 -6.70
N MET A 80 6.97 -6.47 -5.42
CA MET A 80 7.83 -5.96 -4.35
C MET A 80 9.10 -6.81 -4.21
N THR A 81 8.91 -8.14 -4.10
CA THR A 81 10.01 -9.09 -3.93
C THR A 81 10.95 -9.10 -5.14
N LEU A 82 10.41 -9.12 -6.34
CA LEU A 82 11.21 -9.10 -7.58
C LEU A 82 12.00 -7.81 -7.70
N ALA A 83 11.37 -6.66 -7.52
CA ALA A 83 12.02 -5.36 -7.63
C ALA A 83 13.13 -5.18 -6.58
N GLY A 84 12.86 -5.51 -5.30
CA GLY A 84 13.85 -5.45 -4.25
C GLY A 84 15.04 -6.36 -4.49
N THR A 85 14.80 -7.61 -4.93
CA THR A 85 15.85 -8.59 -5.22
C THR A 85 16.71 -8.16 -6.40
N LEU A 86 16.10 -7.75 -7.51
CA LEU A 86 16.82 -7.32 -8.71
C LEU A 86 17.65 -6.06 -8.44
N SER A 87 17.07 -5.07 -7.76
CA SER A 87 17.74 -3.80 -7.48
C SER A 87 18.93 -3.98 -6.55
N LEU A 88 18.77 -4.72 -5.44
CA LEU A 88 19.88 -4.96 -4.51
C LEU A 88 21.01 -5.74 -5.19
N LYS A 89 20.67 -6.76 -5.97
CA LYS A 89 21.68 -7.54 -6.71
C LYS A 89 22.41 -6.70 -7.76
N PHE A 90 21.70 -5.79 -8.41
CA PHE A 90 22.30 -4.86 -9.37
C PHE A 90 23.24 -3.87 -8.69
N MET A 91 22.88 -3.36 -7.52
CA MET A 91 23.69 -2.42 -6.75
C MET A 91 24.93 -3.08 -6.14
N ASP A 92 24.86 -4.33 -5.72
CA ASP A 92 25.93 -5.13 -5.12
C ASP A 92 26.75 -4.35 -4.07
N GLY A 93 26.05 -3.58 -3.22
CA GLY A 93 26.67 -2.74 -2.20
C GLY A 93 27.28 -1.41 -2.69
N ALA A 94 27.31 -1.14 -3.99
CA ALA A 94 27.92 0.05 -4.55
C ALA A 94 27.01 1.29 -4.41
N THR A 95 27.47 2.30 -3.67
CA THR A 95 26.74 3.56 -3.43
C THR A 95 26.44 4.33 -4.72
N THR A 96 27.34 4.27 -5.71
CA THR A 96 27.17 4.93 -7.02
C THR A 96 25.98 4.38 -7.81
N LEU A 97 25.53 3.16 -7.50
CA LEU A 97 24.45 2.48 -8.18
C LEU A 97 23.07 2.63 -7.48
N ILE A 98 22.96 3.47 -6.43
CA ILE A 98 21.68 3.70 -5.72
C ILE A 98 20.61 4.24 -6.67
N LEU A 99 20.89 5.33 -7.41
CA LEU A 99 19.93 5.88 -8.37
C LEU A 99 19.65 4.97 -9.57
N PRO A 100 20.66 4.34 -10.21
CA PRO A 100 20.42 3.31 -11.21
C PRO A 100 19.62 2.11 -10.69
N GLY A 101 19.84 1.68 -9.43
CA GLY A 101 19.09 0.62 -8.77
C GLY A 101 17.62 0.99 -8.55
N LEU A 102 17.35 2.24 -8.14
CA LEU A 102 16.00 2.78 -8.11
C LEU A 102 15.35 2.79 -9.50
N GLY A 103 16.08 3.26 -10.50
CA GLY A 103 15.63 3.22 -11.90
C GLY A 103 15.24 1.82 -12.35
N LEU A 104 16.07 0.81 -12.02
CA LEU A 104 15.77 -0.59 -12.29
C LEU A 104 14.51 -1.08 -11.57
N ALA A 105 14.33 -0.73 -10.29
CA ALA A 105 13.12 -1.06 -9.54
C ALA A 105 11.87 -0.50 -10.24
N LEU A 106 11.89 0.77 -10.63
CA LEU A 106 10.77 1.41 -11.31
C LEU A 106 10.49 0.78 -12.68
N LEU A 107 11.53 0.39 -13.42
CA LEU A 107 11.41 -0.33 -14.69
C LEU A 107 10.77 -1.71 -14.49
N VAL A 108 11.13 -2.44 -13.43
CA VAL A 108 10.50 -3.71 -13.07
C VAL A 108 9.01 -3.50 -12.79
N GLY A 109 8.65 -2.46 -12.03
CA GLY A 109 7.26 -2.13 -11.77
C GLY A 109 6.49 -1.75 -13.03
N LEU A 110 7.11 -0.95 -13.92
CA LEU A 110 6.53 -0.58 -15.21
C LEU A 110 6.28 -1.84 -16.07
N ALA A 111 7.26 -2.70 -16.19
CA ALA A 111 7.15 -3.95 -16.97
C ALA A 111 6.08 -4.89 -16.37
N ALA A 112 6.05 -5.06 -15.05
CA ALA A 112 5.06 -5.89 -14.37
C ALA A 112 3.63 -5.35 -14.55
N GLY A 113 3.42 -4.06 -14.40
CA GLY A 113 2.11 -3.45 -14.57
C GLY A 113 1.60 -3.51 -16.01
N LEU A 114 2.47 -3.25 -17.00
CA LEU A 114 2.14 -3.41 -18.42
C LEU A 114 1.84 -4.88 -18.76
N PHE A 115 2.59 -5.83 -18.19
CA PHE A 115 2.34 -7.26 -18.38
C PHE A 115 1.00 -7.67 -17.77
N ASN A 116 0.67 -7.24 -16.55
CA ASN A 116 -0.63 -7.46 -15.93
C ASN A 116 -1.76 -6.92 -16.82
N TYR A 117 -1.62 -5.69 -17.31
CA TYR A 117 -2.60 -5.10 -18.23
C TYR A 117 -2.69 -5.87 -19.54
N ALA A 118 -1.57 -6.33 -20.11
CA ALA A 118 -1.55 -7.13 -21.32
C ALA A 118 -2.32 -8.45 -21.15
N LEU A 119 -2.16 -9.15 -20.04
CA LEU A 119 -2.94 -10.37 -19.73
C LEU A 119 -4.44 -10.07 -19.67
N ILE A 120 -4.83 -8.99 -19.01
CA ILE A 120 -6.24 -8.58 -18.89
C ILE A 120 -6.81 -8.19 -20.26
N ARG A 121 -6.08 -7.45 -21.06
CA ARG A 121 -6.55 -6.87 -22.32
C ARG A 121 -6.49 -7.84 -23.50
N LEU A 122 -5.36 -8.51 -23.68
CA LEU A 122 -5.10 -9.38 -24.83
C LEU A 122 -5.75 -10.76 -24.65
N LEU A 123 -5.60 -11.35 -23.45
CA LEU A 123 -6.13 -12.67 -23.15
C LEU A 123 -7.54 -12.62 -22.56
N ARG A 124 -8.06 -11.42 -22.27
CA ARG A 124 -9.38 -11.19 -21.67
C ARG A 124 -9.60 -11.94 -20.36
N ILE A 125 -8.51 -12.13 -19.59
CA ILE A 125 -8.54 -12.79 -18.29
C ILE A 125 -9.06 -11.80 -17.24
N PRO A 126 -9.94 -12.23 -16.31
CA PRO A 126 -10.36 -11.40 -15.19
C PRO A 126 -9.14 -10.88 -14.39
N PRO A 127 -9.14 -9.60 -13.93
CA PRO A 127 -7.97 -8.98 -13.29
C PRO A 127 -7.39 -9.79 -12.13
N ILE A 128 -8.23 -10.32 -11.25
CA ILE A 128 -7.82 -11.14 -10.11
C ILE A 128 -7.00 -12.35 -10.57
N ILE A 129 -7.48 -13.08 -11.60
CA ILE A 129 -6.80 -14.27 -12.12
C ILE A 129 -5.51 -13.87 -12.85
N ALA A 130 -5.55 -12.80 -13.64
CA ALA A 130 -4.39 -12.32 -14.38
C ALA A 130 -3.25 -11.92 -13.44
N THR A 131 -3.53 -11.09 -12.42
CA THR A 131 -2.51 -10.61 -11.47
C THR A 131 -2.01 -11.71 -10.55
N LEU A 132 -2.89 -12.66 -10.14
CA LEU A 132 -2.47 -13.83 -9.37
C LEU A 132 -1.54 -14.74 -10.18
N SER A 133 -1.86 -15.02 -11.44
CA SER A 133 -1.01 -15.83 -12.32
C SER A 133 0.33 -15.13 -12.57
N ALA A 134 0.32 -13.81 -12.83
CA ALA A 134 1.52 -13.01 -12.98
C ALA A 134 2.38 -13.03 -11.70
N SER A 135 1.76 -13.03 -10.51
CA SER A 135 2.50 -13.09 -9.25
C SER A 135 3.38 -14.33 -9.12
N PHE A 136 2.92 -15.49 -9.60
CA PHE A 136 3.74 -16.71 -9.62
C PHE A 136 4.95 -16.58 -10.55
N LEU A 137 4.80 -15.91 -11.70
CA LEU A 137 5.92 -15.64 -12.60
C LEU A 137 6.94 -14.70 -11.96
N TYR A 138 6.49 -13.61 -11.34
CA TYR A 138 7.38 -12.64 -10.67
C TYR A 138 8.08 -13.28 -9.49
N GLN A 139 7.39 -14.09 -8.70
CA GLN A 139 7.98 -14.81 -7.58
C GLN A 139 9.02 -15.83 -8.06
N SER A 140 8.73 -16.56 -9.13
CA SER A 140 9.66 -17.53 -9.72
C SER A 140 10.91 -16.83 -10.26
N LEU A 141 10.77 -15.66 -10.91
CA LEU A 141 11.88 -14.84 -11.36
C LEU A 141 12.73 -14.34 -10.19
N ALA A 142 12.08 -13.89 -9.09
CA ALA A 142 12.80 -13.48 -7.88
C ALA A 142 13.60 -14.63 -7.28
N ILE A 143 13.03 -15.82 -7.18
CA ILE A 143 13.71 -17.03 -6.70
C ILE A 143 14.88 -17.39 -7.60
N TRP A 144 14.66 -17.42 -8.91
CA TRP A 144 15.71 -17.75 -9.88
C TRP A 144 16.89 -16.78 -9.83
N TRP A 145 16.61 -15.49 -9.63
CA TRP A 145 17.62 -14.44 -9.57
C TRP A 145 18.37 -14.41 -8.25
N ASN A 146 17.70 -14.74 -7.13
CA ASN A 146 18.26 -14.62 -5.76
C ASN A 146 19.05 -15.86 -5.29
N ARG A 147 19.44 -16.76 -6.15
CA ARG A 147 20.11 -18.05 -5.81
C ARG A 147 21.18 -17.93 -4.71
N GLY A 148 20.73 -17.94 -3.43
CA GLY A 148 21.61 -18.13 -2.27
C GLY A 148 22.49 -16.94 -1.84
N LEU A 149 22.37 -15.78 -2.46
CA LEU A 149 23.17 -14.61 -2.14
C LEU A 149 22.44 -13.68 -1.15
N ARG A 150 23.03 -13.47 0.01
CA ARG A 150 22.64 -12.38 0.92
C ARG A 150 23.32 -11.10 0.45
N ILE A 151 22.67 -10.36 -0.45
CA ILE A 151 23.17 -9.08 -0.92
C ILE A 151 22.66 -8.00 0.01
N LYS A 152 23.61 -7.27 0.61
CA LYS A 152 23.31 -6.12 1.46
C LYS A 152 23.10 -4.88 0.58
N PRO A 153 22.20 -3.97 0.98
CA PRO A 153 22.08 -2.67 0.34
C PRO A 153 23.38 -1.86 0.54
N PRO A 154 23.65 -0.87 -0.33
CA PRO A 154 24.69 0.13 -0.06
C PRO A 154 24.47 0.80 1.29
N GLU A 155 25.55 1.03 2.05
CA GLU A 155 25.49 1.60 3.41
C GLU A 155 24.73 2.93 3.43
N ALA A 156 25.03 3.84 2.52
CA ALA A 156 24.35 5.13 2.43
C ALA A 156 22.83 5.00 2.19
N LEU A 157 22.38 3.96 1.47
CA LEU A 157 20.96 3.70 1.26
C LEU A 157 20.30 3.11 2.52
N SER A 158 21.00 2.20 3.20
CA SER A 158 20.56 1.65 4.49
C SER A 158 20.42 2.75 5.53
N ASP A 159 21.42 3.61 5.68
CA ASP A 159 21.41 4.76 6.59
C ASP A 159 20.28 5.73 6.26
N PHE A 160 20.03 5.99 4.98
CA PHE A 160 18.91 6.82 4.56
C PHE A 160 17.56 6.20 4.93
N THR A 161 17.37 4.90 4.68
CA THR A 161 16.08 4.24 4.94
C THR A 161 15.79 4.01 6.41
N THR A 162 16.82 3.87 7.25
CA THR A 162 16.70 3.74 8.71
C THR A 162 16.80 5.08 9.44
N GLY A 163 17.27 6.14 8.77
CA GLY A 163 17.46 7.46 9.33
C GLY A 163 16.18 8.26 9.55
N SER A 164 16.34 9.36 10.28
CA SER A 164 15.25 10.30 10.55
C SER A 164 15.73 11.75 10.44
N VAL A 165 14.85 12.66 10.02
CA VAL A 165 15.05 14.10 9.97
C VAL A 165 14.03 14.76 10.92
N LEU A 166 14.50 15.56 11.86
CA LEU A 166 13.66 16.21 12.88
C LEU A 166 12.75 15.24 13.66
N GLY A 167 13.21 14.00 13.89
CA GLY A 167 12.46 12.97 14.58
C GLY A 167 11.42 12.22 13.72
N LEU A 168 11.27 12.59 12.44
CA LEU A 168 10.42 11.88 11.49
C LEU A 168 11.28 10.92 10.66
N PRO A 169 10.91 9.61 10.53
CA PRO A 169 11.60 8.69 9.65
C PRO A 169 11.61 9.18 8.20
N ASN A 170 12.75 9.07 7.52
CA ASN A 170 12.90 9.51 6.12
C ASN A 170 11.90 8.83 5.19
N LEU A 171 11.60 7.55 5.43
CA LEU A 171 10.60 6.80 4.68
C LEU A 171 9.20 7.41 4.82
N THR A 172 8.85 7.90 6.01
CA THR A 172 7.57 8.57 6.26
C THR A 172 7.43 9.85 5.43
N ILE A 173 8.50 10.61 5.29
CA ILE A 173 8.52 11.80 4.43
C ILE A 173 8.23 11.41 2.96
N ILE A 174 8.90 10.37 2.47
CA ILE A 174 8.64 9.84 1.12
C ILE A 174 7.18 9.41 0.96
N GLY A 175 6.65 8.66 1.94
CA GLY A 175 5.27 8.19 1.90
C GLY A 175 4.25 9.33 1.90
N ILE A 176 4.49 10.38 2.68
CA ILE A 176 3.64 11.58 2.68
C ILE A 176 3.70 12.29 1.31
N LEU A 177 4.88 12.43 0.72
CA LEU A 177 5.03 13.04 -0.60
C LEU A 177 4.28 12.25 -1.67
N ILE A 178 4.37 10.91 -1.65
CA ILE A 178 3.63 10.03 -2.56
C ILE A 178 2.12 10.16 -2.33
N ALA A 179 1.68 10.21 -1.07
CA ALA A 179 0.27 10.39 -0.75
C ALA A 179 -0.28 11.73 -1.24
N VAL A 180 0.46 12.83 -1.01
CA VAL A 180 0.09 14.16 -1.51
C VAL A 180 0.04 14.18 -3.04
N ALA A 181 1.06 13.63 -3.71
CA ALA A 181 1.08 13.53 -5.17
C ALA A 181 -0.11 12.71 -5.71
N SER A 182 -0.41 11.58 -5.07
CA SER A 182 -1.56 10.73 -5.42
C SER A 182 -2.90 11.41 -5.15
N TRP A 183 -3.01 12.14 -4.04
CA TRP A 183 -4.20 12.94 -3.75
C TRP A 183 -4.43 14.03 -4.80
N VAL A 184 -3.38 14.79 -5.15
CA VAL A 184 -3.45 15.81 -6.22
C VAL A 184 -3.81 15.16 -7.55
N LEU A 185 -3.22 14.01 -7.88
CA LEU A 185 -3.52 13.26 -9.10
C LEU A 185 -5.00 12.85 -9.15
N LEU A 186 -5.59 12.39 -8.07
CA LEU A 186 -7.00 11.96 -8.03
C LEU A 186 -7.98 13.13 -8.01
N GLU A 187 -7.71 14.16 -7.21
CA GLU A 187 -8.66 15.27 -7.01
C GLU A 187 -8.57 16.36 -8.09
N ARG A 188 -7.37 16.56 -8.66
CA ARG A 188 -7.09 17.72 -9.55
C ARG A 188 -6.87 17.35 -11.00
N SER A 189 -6.61 16.07 -11.35
CA SER A 189 -6.31 15.67 -12.72
C SER A 189 -7.52 15.10 -13.46
N LEU A 190 -7.40 15.04 -14.80
CA LEU A 190 -8.34 14.31 -15.67
C LEU A 190 -8.33 12.81 -15.36
N PHE A 191 -7.16 12.24 -15.04
CA PHE A 191 -7.02 10.84 -14.72
C PHE A 191 -7.87 10.44 -13.50
N GLY A 192 -7.88 11.27 -12.44
CA GLY A 192 -8.70 11.01 -11.25
C GLY A 192 -10.19 11.00 -11.56
N ARG A 193 -10.67 11.93 -12.41
CA ARG A 193 -12.05 11.93 -12.87
C ARG A 193 -12.39 10.71 -13.72
N TRP A 194 -11.49 10.30 -14.60
CA TRP A 194 -11.68 9.13 -15.45
C TRP A 194 -11.72 7.82 -14.66
N ILE A 195 -10.80 7.64 -13.70
CA ILE A 195 -10.78 6.42 -12.88
C ILE A 195 -12.06 6.28 -12.04
N SER A 196 -12.56 7.40 -11.46
CA SER A 196 -13.83 7.41 -10.73
C SER A 196 -15.02 7.15 -11.64
N ALA A 197 -15.06 7.72 -12.84
CA ALA A 197 -16.12 7.48 -13.82
C ALA A 197 -16.15 6.01 -14.29
N VAL A 198 -14.97 5.43 -14.58
CA VAL A 198 -14.84 4.00 -14.94
C VAL A 198 -15.35 3.11 -13.81
N GLY A 199 -15.02 3.47 -12.56
CA GLY A 199 -15.43 2.71 -11.39
C GLY A 199 -16.93 2.78 -11.10
N GLN A 200 -17.57 3.90 -11.37
CA GLN A 200 -19.03 4.05 -11.21
C GLN A 200 -19.79 3.26 -12.27
N ASN A 201 -19.42 3.42 -13.52
CA ASN A 201 -20.02 2.67 -14.64
C ASN A 201 -19.11 2.70 -15.87
N THR A 202 -18.39 1.62 -16.09
CA THR A 202 -17.45 1.47 -17.21
C THR A 202 -18.10 1.68 -18.58
N ARG A 203 -19.38 1.24 -18.76
CA ARG A 203 -20.11 1.38 -20.03
C ARG A 203 -20.49 2.83 -20.28
N ALA A 204 -21.03 3.51 -19.28
CA ALA A 204 -21.38 4.93 -19.36
C ALA A 204 -20.12 5.80 -19.57
N ALA A 205 -19.03 5.54 -18.86
CA ALA A 205 -17.75 6.22 -19.03
C ALA A 205 -17.24 6.11 -20.48
N ARG A 206 -17.30 4.92 -21.07
CA ARG A 206 -16.88 4.69 -22.46
C ARG A 206 -17.76 5.47 -23.45
N LEU A 207 -19.06 5.51 -23.24
CA LEU A 207 -19.99 6.28 -24.09
C LEU A 207 -19.78 7.79 -23.95
N SER A 208 -19.28 8.25 -22.80
CA SER A 208 -18.92 9.67 -22.57
C SER A 208 -17.50 10.03 -23.06
N GLY A 209 -16.84 9.13 -23.83
CA GLY A 209 -15.53 9.40 -24.43
C GLY A 209 -14.34 9.19 -23.50
N VAL A 210 -14.52 8.59 -22.30
CA VAL A 210 -13.40 8.24 -21.41
C VAL A 210 -12.57 7.11 -22.04
N PRO A 211 -11.23 7.25 -22.14
CA PRO A 211 -10.35 6.24 -22.70
C PRO A 211 -10.12 5.08 -21.69
N VAL A 212 -11.13 4.25 -21.50
CA VAL A 212 -11.19 3.20 -20.46
C VAL A 212 -9.95 2.31 -20.47
N GLU A 213 -9.47 1.90 -21.64
CA GLU A 213 -8.31 1.00 -21.74
C GLU A 213 -7.02 1.69 -21.29
N THR A 214 -6.84 2.97 -21.61
CA THR A 214 -5.71 3.78 -21.14
C THR A 214 -5.77 3.94 -19.62
N VAL A 215 -6.96 4.19 -19.06
CA VAL A 215 -7.16 4.30 -17.60
C VAL A 215 -6.76 3.00 -16.92
N LYS A 216 -7.20 1.83 -17.43
CA LYS A 216 -6.81 0.52 -16.90
C LYS A 216 -5.30 0.31 -16.97
N ALA A 217 -4.68 0.58 -18.14
CA ALA A 217 -3.24 0.44 -18.31
C ALA A 217 -2.45 1.26 -17.28
N LEU A 218 -2.77 2.55 -17.17
CA LEU A 218 -2.11 3.46 -16.22
C LEU A 218 -2.33 3.05 -14.76
N THR A 219 -3.51 2.52 -14.44
CA THR A 219 -3.86 2.11 -13.07
C THR A 219 -3.08 0.89 -12.63
N PHE A 220 -3.06 -0.19 -13.43
CA PHE A 220 -2.27 -1.39 -13.10
C PHE A 220 -0.77 -1.10 -13.12
N THR A 221 -0.31 -0.27 -14.05
CA THR A 221 1.09 0.16 -14.10
C THR A 221 1.47 1.01 -12.89
N GLY A 222 0.63 1.96 -12.50
CA GLY A 222 0.84 2.78 -11.31
C GLY A 222 0.88 1.95 -10.02
N SER A 223 -0.01 0.95 -9.87
CA SER A 223 0.00 0.01 -8.75
C SER A 223 1.33 -0.75 -8.69
N ALA A 224 1.77 -1.34 -9.79
CA ALA A 224 2.99 -2.12 -9.85
C ALA A 224 4.27 -1.27 -9.64
N VAL A 225 4.28 -0.01 -10.12
CA VAL A 225 5.38 0.94 -9.87
C VAL A 225 5.46 1.31 -8.40
N LEU A 226 4.35 1.56 -7.72
CA LEU A 226 4.33 1.82 -6.28
C LEU A 226 4.74 0.57 -5.48
N ALA A 227 4.30 -0.62 -5.90
CA ALA A 227 4.73 -1.88 -5.30
C ALA A 227 6.24 -2.11 -5.46
N SER A 228 6.80 -1.87 -6.65
CA SER A 228 8.24 -2.04 -6.90
C SER A 228 9.10 -1.04 -6.12
N LEU A 229 8.65 0.22 -6.03
CA LEU A 229 9.28 1.23 -5.19
C LEU A 229 9.28 0.80 -3.72
N THR A 230 8.15 0.30 -3.23
CA THR A 230 8.05 -0.21 -1.86
C THR A 230 8.97 -1.40 -1.64
N GLY A 231 9.08 -2.31 -2.60
CA GLY A 231 10.01 -3.43 -2.54
C GLY A 231 11.47 -3.02 -2.46
N TYR A 232 11.87 -2.02 -3.26
CA TYR A 232 13.20 -1.41 -3.20
C TYR A 232 13.51 -0.79 -1.83
N LEU A 233 12.59 0.02 -1.31
CA LEU A 233 12.75 0.68 -0.02
C LEU A 233 12.73 -0.32 1.14
N LEU A 234 11.82 -1.31 1.12
CA LEU A 234 11.71 -2.33 2.16
C LEU A 234 12.93 -3.23 2.21
N ALA A 235 13.44 -3.68 1.05
CA ALA A 235 14.66 -4.47 0.98
C ALA A 235 15.88 -3.71 1.49
N SER A 236 15.95 -2.41 1.22
CA SER A 236 17.02 -1.53 1.72
C SER A 236 16.92 -1.30 3.23
N PHE A 237 15.72 -1.07 3.74
CA PHE A 237 15.43 -0.90 5.16
C PHE A 237 15.73 -2.17 5.97
N SER A 238 15.39 -3.34 5.44
CA SER A 238 15.57 -4.64 6.10
C SER A 238 17.00 -5.19 6.01
N GLY A 239 17.92 -4.46 5.39
CA GLY A 239 19.31 -4.89 5.20
C GLY A 239 19.48 -6.05 4.21
N GLY A 240 18.49 -6.29 3.34
CA GLY A 240 18.52 -7.33 2.31
C GLY A 240 17.13 -7.71 1.79
N ALA A 241 17.08 -8.32 0.60
CA ALA A 241 15.83 -8.79 0.02
C ALA A 241 15.53 -10.23 0.47
N ALA A 242 14.42 -10.41 1.18
CA ALA A 242 13.88 -11.73 1.50
C ALA A 242 12.82 -12.14 0.45
N LEU A 243 12.80 -13.42 0.06
CA LEU A 243 11.86 -13.92 -0.96
C LEU A 243 10.38 -13.86 -0.55
N ASN A 244 10.11 -13.71 0.74
CA ASN A 244 8.77 -13.62 1.31
C ASN A 244 8.43 -12.22 1.86
N MET A 245 9.28 -11.21 1.63
CA MET A 245 9.13 -9.88 2.24
C MET A 245 7.83 -9.17 1.85
N GLY A 246 7.30 -9.45 0.66
CA GLY A 246 6.05 -8.87 0.18
C GLY A 246 4.79 -9.58 0.66
N THR A 247 4.88 -10.80 1.19
CA THR A 247 3.72 -11.69 1.39
C THR A 247 2.65 -11.09 2.30
N GLU A 248 3.04 -10.42 3.37
CA GLU A 248 2.10 -9.80 4.32
C GLU A 248 1.32 -8.63 3.69
N TYR A 249 1.91 -7.95 2.70
CA TYR A 249 1.31 -6.78 2.07
C TYR A 249 0.14 -7.11 1.14
N LEU A 250 -0.10 -8.38 0.79
CA LEU A 250 -1.25 -8.77 -0.01
C LEU A 250 -2.57 -8.39 0.66
N LEU A 251 -2.77 -8.91 1.86
CA LEU A 251 -3.99 -8.65 2.62
C LEU A 251 -4.00 -7.24 3.22
N ILE A 252 -2.84 -6.77 3.69
CA ILE A 252 -2.71 -5.43 4.28
C ILE A 252 -3.07 -4.35 3.25
N SER A 253 -2.65 -4.45 2.00
CA SER A 253 -2.97 -3.45 0.96
C SER A 253 -4.49 -3.32 0.74
N ILE A 254 -5.20 -4.44 0.68
CA ILE A 254 -6.66 -4.46 0.53
C ILE A 254 -7.33 -3.91 1.80
N ALA A 255 -6.91 -4.38 2.98
CA ALA A 255 -7.46 -3.95 4.26
C ALA A 255 -7.32 -2.44 4.48
N VAL A 256 -6.14 -1.89 4.18
CA VAL A 256 -5.86 -0.45 4.29
C VAL A 256 -6.79 0.39 3.39
N VAL A 257 -7.07 -0.08 2.17
CA VAL A 257 -8.00 0.59 1.25
C VAL A 257 -9.42 0.62 1.81
N VAL A 258 -9.88 -0.49 2.36
CA VAL A 258 -11.24 -0.63 2.92
C VAL A 258 -11.40 0.15 4.21
N ILE A 259 -10.45 0.01 5.14
CA ILE A 259 -10.41 0.73 6.42
C ILE A 259 -10.32 2.24 6.17
N GLY A 260 -9.53 2.63 5.16
CA GLY A 260 -9.39 4.02 4.72
C GLY A 260 -10.68 4.63 4.16
N GLY A 261 -11.72 3.82 3.94
CA GLY A 261 -13.03 4.28 3.47
C GLY A 261 -13.12 4.47 1.96
N SER A 262 -12.22 3.87 1.19
CA SER A 262 -12.38 3.75 -0.26
C SER A 262 -13.40 2.67 -0.60
N SER A 263 -14.18 2.88 -1.66
CA SER A 263 -15.27 1.97 -2.03
C SER A 263 -14.75 0.74 -2.78
N ILE A 264 -15.01 -0.47 -2.25
CA ILE A 264 -14.77 -1.74 -2.96
C ILE A 264 -15.63 -1.85 -4.23
N ALA A 265 -16.80 -1.23 -4.23
CA ALA A 265 -17.66 -1.18 -5.42
C ALA A 265 -17.11 -0.24 -6.51
N GLY A 266 -16.01 0.47 -6.23
CA GLY A 266 -15.37 1.42 -7.13
C GLY A 266 -15.97 2.83 -7.09
N GLY A 267 -15.41 3.69 -7.91
CA GLY A 267 -15.87 5.06 -8.13
C GLY A 267 -15.56 6.08 -7.06
N ASN A 268 -15.03 5.66 -5.91
CA ASN A 268 -14.67 6.56 -4.81
C ASN A 268 -13.37 6.11 -4.14
N SER A 269 -12.44 7.05 -4.01
CA SER A 269 -11.11 6.85 -3.41
C SER A 269 -10.87 7.85 -2.28
N ASN A 270 -10.12 7.44 -1.26
CA ASN A 270 -9.85 8.26 -0.08
C ASN A 270 -8.38 8.14 0.35
N VAL A 271 -7.50 8.93 -0.29
CA VAL A 271 -6.05 8.90 0.00
C VAL A 271 -5.72 9.21 1.47
N PRO A 272 -6.29 10.24 2.12
CA PRO A 272 -6.03 10.46 3.55
C PRO A 272 -6.38 9.25 4.42
N GLY A 273 -7.48 8.57 4.10
CA GLY A 273 -7.91 7.38 4.84
C GLY A 273 -6.93 6.22 4.74
N ILE A 274 -6.19 6.08 3.64
CA ILE A 274 -5.14 5.07 3.47
C ILE A 274 -4.11 5.17 4.59
N TRP A 275 -3.66 6.37 4.93
CA TRP A 275 -2.72 6.57 6.03
C TRP A 275 -3.31 6.12 7.38
N GLY A 276 -4.56 6.51 7.67
CA GLY A 276 -5.24 6.04 8.89
C GLY A 276 -5.36 4.53 8.95
N GLY A 277 -5.73 3.89 7.82
CA GLY A 277 -5.79 2.43 7.72
C GLY A 277 -4.43 1.75 7.90
N ALA A 278 -3.37 2.31 7.31
CA ALA A 278 -2.01 1.78 7.40
C ALA A 278 -1.47 1.85 8.83
N LEU A 279 -1.67 2.99 9.52
CA LEU A 279 -1.31 3.17 10.93
C LEU A 279 -2.05 2.17 11.81
N LEU A 280 -3.37 2.02 11.62
CA LEU A 280 -4.17 1.08 12.40
C LEU A 280 -3.69 -0.36 12.20
N MET A 281 -3.46 -0.78 10.96
CA MET A 281 -3.03 -2.17 10.68
C MET A 281 -1.68 -2.48 11.32
N PHE A 282 -0.72 -1.56 11.25
CA PHE A 282 0.57 -1.77 11.92
C PHE A 282 0.42 -1.82 13.44
N LEU A 283 -0.35 -0.91 14.04
CA LEU A 283 -0.55 -0.88 15.50
C LEU A 283 -1.23 -2.15 16.00
N VAL A 284 -2.22 -2.67 15.28
CA VAL A 284 -2.88 -3.95 15.60
C VAL A 284 -1.87 -5.10 15.60
N VAL A 285 -1.04 -5.21 14.54
CA VAL A 285 0.00 -6.24 14.45
C VAL A 285 1.04 -6.06 15.55
N SER A 286 1.47 -4.83 15.83
CA SER A 286 2.42 -4.49 16.89
C SER A 286 1.88 -4.86 18.28
N MET A 287 0.62 -4.55 18.54
CA MET A 287 -0.06 -4.94 19.78
C MET A 287 -0.08 -6.46 19.96
N LEU A 288 -0.43 -7.21 18.92
CA LEU A 288 -0.42 -8.68 18.95
C LEU A 288 1.00 -9.26 19.20
N ASN A 289 2.04 -8.59 18.67
CA ASN A 289 3.43 -8.96 18.95
C ASN A 289 3.82 -8.76 20.42
N SER A 290 3.32 -7.70 21.06
CA SER A 290 3.62 -7.39 22.47
C SER A 290 3.07 -8.45 23.45
N TYR A 291 2.07 -9.22 23.05
CA TYR A 291 1.55 -10.35 23.84
C TYR A 291 2.41 -11.63 23.74
N GLY A 292 3.50 -11.64 22.96
CA GLY A 292 4.37 -12.82 22.81
C GLY A 292 3.69 -14.01 22.13
N LEU A 293 2.62 -13.78 21.37
CA LEU A 293 1.86 -14.81 20.70
C LEU A 293 2.68 -15.47 19.58
N GLY A 294 2.57 -16.78 19.46
CA GLY A 294 3.18 -17.52 18.36
C GLY A 294 2.70 -17.04 16.99
N ALA A 295 3.55 -17.15 15.97
CA ALA A 295 3.29 -16.62 14.62
C ALA A 295 1.94 -17.09 14.04
N GLY A 296 1.56 -18.36 14.25
CA GLY A 296 0.29 -18.91 13.76
C GLY A 296 -0.94 -18.23 14.40
N VAL A 297 -0.92 -18.04 15.73
CA VAL A 297 -2.01 -17.37 16.46
C VAL A 297 -2.15 -15.92 16.00
N ARG A 298 -1.03 -15.23 15.81
CA ARG A 298 -0.99 -13.85 15.30
C ARG A 298 -1.62 -13.75 13.91
N LEU A 299 -1.29 -14.66 12.99
CA LEU A 299 -1.89 -14.68 11.64
C LEU A 299 -3.41 -14.90 11.69
N ILE A 300 -3.89 -15.82 12.54
CA ILE A 300 -5.33 -16.06 12.73
C ILE A 300 -6.01 -14.80 13.26
N LEU A 301 -5.47 -14.17 14.31
CA LEU A 301 -6.05 -12.98 14.90
C LEU A 301 -6.05 -11.80 13.91
N THR A 302 -4.93 -11.57 13.21
CA THR A 302 -4.84 -10.51 12.19
C THR A 302 -5.87 -10.73 11.08
N GLY A 303 -5.98 -11.97 10.56
CA GLY A 303 -6.98 -12.32 9.55
C GLY A 303 -8.41 -12.11 10.05
N THR A 304 -8.71 -12.53 11.26
CA THR A 304 -10.03 -12.34 11.89
C THR A 304 -10.37 -10.86 12.07
N ILE A 305 -9.41 -10.05 12.53
CA ILE A 305 -9.58 -8.60 12.68
C ILE A 305 -9.84 -7.95 11.31
N ILE A 306 -9.08 -8.31 10.28
CA ILE A 306 -9.31 -7.80 8.92
C ILE A 306 -10.72 -8.13 8.45
N ILE A 307 -11.17 -9.38 8.59
CA ILE A 307 -12.52 -9.81 8.20
C ILE A 307 -13.57 -9.01 8.97
N ALA A 308 -13.42 -8.87 10.29
CA ALA A 308 -14.37 -8.12 11.12
C ALA A 308 -14.48 -6.65 10.69
N ILE A 309 -13.34 -6.00 10.41
CA ILE A 309 -13.31 -4.59 9.98
C ILE A 309 -13.94 -4.44 8.59
N VAL A 310 -13.60 -5.33 7.64
CA VAL A 310 -14.16 -5.31 6.28
C VAL A 310 -15.67 -5.56 6.31
N ALA A 311 -16.15 -6.51 7.12
CA ALA A 311 -17.57 -6.79 7.30
C ALA A 311 -18.32 -5.59 7.90
N ALA A 312 -17.75 -4.94 8.94
CA ALA A 312 -18.33 -3.75 9.55
C ALA A 312 -18.34 -2.53 8.58
N ALA A 313 -17.32 -2.41 7.71
CA ALA A 313 -17.26 -1.36 6.72
C ALA A 313 -18.24 -1.56 5.56
N SER A 314 -18.53 -2.81 5.16
CA SER A 314 -19.48 -3.12 4.10
C SER A 314 -20.96 -2.98 4.54
N GLY A 315 -21.28 -3.26 5.81
CA GLY A 315 -22.65 -3.15 6.34
C GLY A 315 -23.21 -1.72 6.47
N ARG A 316 -22.38 -0.68 6.30
CA ARG A 316 -22.81 0.72 6.37
C ARG A 316 -23.49 1.27 5.10
N LYS A 317 -23.54 0.50 4.03
CA LYS A 317 -24.08 0.95 2.73
C LYS A 317 -25.58 0.71 2.54
N ASP A 318 -26.24 -0.04 3.41
CA ASP A 318 -27.66 -0.38 3.27
C ASP A 318 -28.60 0.59 4.00
N CYS A 319 -28.07 1.67 4.60
CA CYS A 319 -28.84 2.65 5.36
C CYS A 319 -28.69 4.11 4.85
N ALA A 320 -28.32 4.32 3.59
CA ALA A 320 -28.24 5.69 3.05
C ALA A 320 -28.99 5.82 1.72
#